data_e6279e03b72d39bca091dd887ed3a8e7
#
_entry.id   e6279e03b72d39bca091dd887ed3a8e7
#
_cell.length_a   1.000
_cell.length_b   1.000
_cell.length_c   1.000
_cell.angle_alpha   90.00
_cell.angle_beta   90.00
_cell.angle_gamma   90.00
#
_symmetry.space_group_name_H-M   'P 1'
#
loop_
_entity.id
_entity.type
_entity.pdbx_description
1 polymer ?
#
loop_
_entity_poly.entity_id
_entity_poly.type
_entity_poly.pdbx_seq_one_letter_code
_entity_poly.pdbx_strand_id
1 'polypeptide(L)'
;MKIENLCVKSDIDENDIKLLSVDELNVSKHVIEENMRVVEAAKYLRKNKAKEFGKLMTESHVSLSQYYGVSTDNLNKLVDLSNSFGALGSKLTGAGFGGAIVTLVKKELVEELKKYILAGYPDAKFI
;
A
#
# COMPACT_ATOMS: atom_id res chain seq x y z
N MET A 1 -19.45 11.85 -14.18
CA MET A 1 -18.10 12.33 -13.87
C MET A 1 -17.07 11.37 -14.43
N LYS A 2 -16.01 11.89 -15.02
CA LYS A 2 -14.92 11.06 -15.54
C LYS A 2 -13.91 10.79 -14.43
N ILE A 3 -13.80 9.54 -14.02
CA ILE A 3 -12.91 9.10 -12.91
C ILE A 3 -11.43 9.37 -13.22
N GLU A 4 -11.04 9.30 -14.48
CA GLU A 4 -9.67 9.54 -14.91
C GLU A 4 -9.09 10.89 -14.47
N ASN A 5 -9.95 11.88 -14.22
CA ASN A 5 -9.51 13.18 -13.77
C ASN A 5 -9.26 13.27 -12.26
N LEU A 6 -9.68 12.27 -11.49
CA LEU A 6 -9.51 12.26 -10.04
C LEU A 6 -8.06 12.12 -9.60
N CYS A 7 -7.21 11.49 -10.42
CA CYS A 7 -5.78 11.32 -10.10
C CYS A 7 -5.04 12.66 -9.95
N VAL A 8 -5.52 13.71 -10.61
CA VAL A 8 -4.91 15.05 -10.58
C VAL A 8 -5.72 16.05 -9.76
N LYS A 9 -6.89 15.67 -9.29
CA LYS A 9 -7.78 16.51 -8.49
C LYS A 9 -7.49 16.29 -7.01
N SER A 10 -6.98 17.32 -6.34
CA SER A 10 -6.68 17.28 -4.91
C SER A 10 -7.83 17.71 -4.01
N ASP A 11 -8.82 18.40 -4.59
CA ASP A 11 -9.99 18.90 -3.89
C ASP A 11 -11.27 18.39 -4.54
N ILE A 12 -12.14 17.81 -3.74
CA ILE A 12 -13.45 17.33 -4.16
C ILE A 12 -14.49 17.98 -3.25
N ASP A 13 -15.51 18.60 -3.85
CA ASP A 13 -16.60 19.16 -3.09
C ASP A 13 -17.72 18.15 -2.82
N GLU A 14 -18.70 18.53 -1.98
CA GLU A 14 -19.82 17.67 -1.63
C GLU A 14 -20.69 17.28 -2.83
N ASN A 15 -20.76 18.12 -3.86
CA ASN A 15 -21.54 17.82 -5.06
C ASN A 15 -20.89 16.73 -5.90
N ASP A 16 -19.55 16.72 -5.99
CA ASP A 16 -18.80 15.64 -6.64
C ASP A 16 -19.08 14.30 -5.94
N ILE A 17 -19.05 14.28 -4.61
CA ILE A 17 -19.27 13.07 -3.80
C ILE A 17 -20.68 12.51 -3.99
N LYS A 18 -21.70 13.35 -4.03
CA LYS A 18 -23.11 12.95 -4.18
C LYS A 18 -23.42 12.25 -5.50
N LEU A 19 -22.58 12.40 -6.52
CA LEU A 19 -22.75 11.78 -7.83
C LEU A 19 -22.20 10.35 -7.90
N LEU A 20 -21.50 9.87 -6.85
CA LEU A 20 -20.81 8.60 -6.85
C LEU A 20 -21.61 7.51 -6.12
N SER A 21 -21.56 6.28 -6.65
CA SER A 21 -21.96 5.08 -5.90
C SER A 21 -20.96 4.82 -4.76
N VAL A 22 -21.31 3.92 -3.83
CA VAL A 22 -20.42 3.54 -2.72
C VAL A 22 -19.09 2.98 -3.24
N ASP A 23 -19.14 2.10 -4.24
CA ASP A 23 -17.92 1.51 -4.81
C ASP A 23 -17.08 2.56 -5.55
N GLU A 24 -17.71 3.42 -6.34
CA GLU A 24 -17.02 4.53 -6.99
C GLU A 24 -16.41 5.49 -5.98
N LEU A 25 -17.10 5.76 -4.87
CA LEU A 25 -16.60 6.61 -3.80
C LEU A 25 -15.37 5.98 -3.14
N ASN A 26 -15.38 4.69 -2.87
CA ASN A 26 -14.25 3.97 -2.29
C ASN A 26 -13.02 3.99 -3.23
N VAL A 27 -13.23 3.71 -4.51
CA VAL A 27 -12.16 3.76 -5.53
C VAL A 27 -11.61 5.19 -5.64
N SER A 28 -12.48 6.18 -5.70
CA SER A 28 -12.09 7.59 -5.78
C SER A 28 -11.30 8.04 -4.56
N LYS A 29 -11.72 7.62 -3.38
CA LYS A 29 -11.01 7.89 -2.14
C LYS A 29 -9.59 7.32 -2.17
N HIS A 30 -9.45 6.05 -2.58
CA HIS A 30 -8.14 5.44 -2.72
C HIS A 30 -7.24 6.23 -3.67
N VAL A 31 -7.73 6.55 -4.88
CA VAL A 31 -6.95 7.26 -5.91
C VAL A 31 -6.46 8.61 -5.41
N ILE A 32 -7.33 9.38 -4.77
CA ILE A 32 -6.98 10.71 -4.25
C ILE A 32 -5.97 10.62 -3.12
N GLU A 33 -6.22 9.76 -2.15
CA GLU A 33 -5.31 9.58 -1.01
C GLU A 33 -3.96 9.01 -1.45
N GLU A 34 -3.95 8.08 -2.42
CA GLU A 34 -2.71 7.52 -2.96
C GLU A 34 -1.88 8.58 -3.66
N ASN A 35 -2.51 9.46 -4.43
CA ASN A 35 -1.82 10.58 -5.07
C ASN A 35 -1.14 11.50 -4.03
N MET A 36 -1.82 11.77 -2.93
CA MET A 36 -1.25 12.53 -1.81
C MET A 36 -0.08 11.79 -1.17
N ARG A 37 -0.22 10.47 -0.95
CA ARG A 37 0.86 9.65 -0.39
C ARG A 37 2.10 9.64 -1.27
N VAL A 38 1.95 9.57 -2.60
CA VAL A 38 3.08 9.64 -3.53
C VAL A 38 3.87 10.93 -3.39
N VAL A 39 3.17 12.07 -3.32
CA VAL A 39 3.81 13.39 -3.14
C VAL A 39 4.57 13.44 -1.82
N GLU A 40 3.96 12.97 -0.74
CA GLU A 40 4.58 12.97 0.59
C GLU A 40 5.74 11.99 0.68
N ALA A 41 5.59 10.79 0.08
CA ALA A 41 6.65 9.79 0.01
C ALA A 41 7.91 10.34 -0.69
N ALA A 42 7.74 11.08 -1.78
CA ALA A 42 8.86 11.73 -2.46
C ALA A 42 9.61 12.72 -1.56
N LYS A 43 8.89 13.44 -0.70
CA LYS A 43 9.51 14.34 0.29
C LYS A 43 10.33 13.57 1.32
N TYR A 44 9.80 12.46 1.83
CA TYR A 44 10.51 11.63 2.81
C TYR A 44 11.76 10.97 2.22
N LEU A 45 11.69 10.50 0.98
CA LEU A 45 12.87 9.98 0.27
C LEU A 45 13.97 11.01 0.15
N ARG A 46 13.63 12.24 -0.24
CA ARG A 46 14.61 13.34 -0.35
C ARG A 46 15.27 13.69 0.99
N LYS A 47 14.56 13.47 2.08
CA LYS A 47 15.04 13.73 3.44
C LYS A 47 15.66 12.52 4.13
N ASN A 48 15.82 11.40 3.44
CA ASN A 48 16.30 10.12 3.98
C ASN A 48 15.49 9.62 5.19
N LYS A 49 14.18 9.84 5.16
CA LYS A 49 13.26 9.41 6.24
C LYS A 49 12.62 8.08 5.88
N ALA A 50 13.40 7.00 5.97
CA ALA A 50 12.96 5.65 5.58
C ALA A 50 11.79 5.13 6.43
N LYS A 51 11.75 5.44 7.71
CA LYS A 51 10.67 5.01 8.61
C LYS A 51 9.32 5.61 8.21
N GLU A 52 9.30 6.91 7.94
CA GLU A 52 8.10 7.62 7.51
C GLU A 52 7.66 7.16 6.12
N PHE A 53 8.61 6.93 5.22
CA PHE A 53 8.32 6.35 3.90
C PHE A 53 7.68 4.96 4.02
N GLY A 54 8.24 4.09 4.88
CA GLY A 54 7.69 2.76 5.13
C GLY A 54 6.27 2.79 5.68
N LYS A 55 5.96 3.74 6.56
CA LYS A 55 4.61 3.95 7.07
C LYS A 55 3.62 4.26 5.94
N LEU A 56 4.00 5.13 5.01
CA LEU A 56 3.16 5.42 3.84
C LEU A 56 2.95 4.20 2.95
N MET A 57 3.94 3.32 2.81
CA MET A 57 3.79 2.05 2.09
C MET A 57 2.68 1.20 2.72
N THR A 58 2.69 1.06 4.03
CA THR A 58 1.67 0.28 4.75
C THR A 58 0.28 0.91 4.63
N GLU A 59 0.19 2.21 4.75
CA GLU A 59 -1.08 2.94 4.56
C GLU A 59 -1.63 2.74 3.14
N SER A 60 -0.76 2.76 2.14
CA SER A 60 -1.11 2.45 0.75
C SER A 60 -1.69 1.04 0.62
N HIS A 61 -1.07 0.05 1.26
CA HIS A 61 -1.58 -1.32 1.24
C HIS A 61 -2.98 -1.44 1.85
N VAL A 62 -3.19 -0.82 3.01
CA VAL A 62 -4.51 -0.81 3.67
C VAL A 62 -5.56 -0.21 2.74
N SER A 63 -5.25 0.88 2.08
CA SER A 63 -6.15 1.54 1.14
C SER A 63 -6.45 0.67 -0.09
N LEU A 64 -5.42 0.02 -0.65
CA LEU A 64 -5.59 -0.93 -1.76
C LEU A 64 -6.46 -2.13 -1.39
N SER A 65 -6.31 -2.63 -0.16
CA SER A 65 -7.08 -3.76 0.35
C SER A 65 -8.53 -3.39 0.65
N GLN A 66 -8.74 -2.28 1.35
CA GLN A 66 -10.06 -1.92 1.88
C GLN A 66 -10.93 -1.12 0.91
N TYR A 67 -10.34 -0.19 0.17
CA TYR A 67 -11.09 0.73 -0.69
C TYR A 67 -11.04 0.36 -2.16
N TYR A 68 -9.90 -0.09 -2.64
CA TYR A 68 -9.75 -0.48 -4.04
C TYR A 68 -10.07 -1.96 -4.28
N GLY A 69 -9.90 -2.81 -3.27
CA GLY A 69 -10.31 -4.20 -3.30
C GLY A 69 -9.46 -5.12 -4.17
N VAL A 70 -8.19 -4.77 -4.39
CA VAL A 70 -7.29 -5.55 -5.26
C VAL A 70 -6.34 -6.47 -4.51
N SER A 71 -6.39 -6.50 -3.19
CA SER A 71 -5.56 -7.40 -2.39
C SER A 71 -6.24 -8.76 -2.19
N THR A 72 -5.46 -9.73 -1.75
CA THR A 72 -5.92 -11.07 -1.38
C THR A 72 -5.55 -11.37 0.07
N ASP A 73 -6.17 -12.39 0.65
CA ASP A 73 -5.84 -12.84 2.02
C ASP A 73 -4.37 -13.25 2.14
N ASN A 74 -3.80 -13.88 1.11
CA ASN A 74 -2.39 -14.25 1.08
C ASN A 74 -1.47 -13.03 1.07
N LEU A 75 -1.78 -12.02 0.26
CA LEU A 75 -1.00 -10.78 0.22
C LEU A 75 -1.12 -10.03 1.54
N ASN A 76 -2.30 -9.94 2.11
CA ASN A 76 -2.52 -9.32 3.40
C ASN A 76 -1.73 -10.02 4.50
N LYS A 77 -1.73 -11.37 4.50
CA LYS A 77 -0.94 -12.16 5.44
C LYS A 77 0.55 -11.90 5.33
N LEU A 78 1.08 -11.82 4.11
CA LEU A 78 2.49 -11.52 3.89
C LEU A 78 2.86 -10.12 4.38
N VAL A 79 2.00 -9.13 4.15
CA VAL A 79 2.19 -7.76 4.67
C VAL A 79 2.15 -7.76 6.20
N ASP A 80 1.18 -8.44 6.80
CA ASP A 80 1.06 -8.52 8.25
C ASP A 80 2.28 -9.20 8.89
N LEU A 81 2.78 -10.28 8.30
CA LEU A 81 4.01 -10.94 8.76
C LEU A 81 5.22 -10.00 8.68
N SER A 82 5.36 -9.29 7.57
CA SER A 82 6.46 -8.34 7.39
C SER A 82 6.44 -7.22 8.43
N ASN A 83 5.27 -6.66 8.66
CA ASN A 83 5.09 -5.59 9.65
C ASN A 83 5.25 -6.09 11.09
N SER A 84 4.76 -7.29 11.40
CA SER A 84 4.91 -7.93 12.72
C SER A 84 6.36 -8.22 13.06
N PHE A 85 7.17 -8.58 12.07
CA PHE A 85 8.61 -8.75 12.25
C PHE A 85 9.31 -7.43 12.61
N GLY A 86 8.78 -6.31 12.18
CA GLY A 86 9.35 -4.99 12.40
C GLY A 86 9.94 -4.36 11.14
N ALA A 87 9.47 -4.75 9.97
CA ALA A 87 9.78 -4.04 8.73
C ALA A 87 9.32 -2.58 8.81
N LEU A 88 9.97 -1.70 8.08
CA LEU A 88 9.60 -0.28 8.06
C LEU A 88 8.26 -0.04 7.36
N GLY A 89 7.94 -0.87 6.38
CA GLY A 89 6.67 -0.86 5.69
C GLY A 89 6.58 -1.96 4.65
N SER A 90 5.37 -2.31 4.27
CA SER A 90 5.11 -3.35 3.28
C SER A 90 3.83 -3.08 2.54
N LYS A 91 3.78 -3.40 1.26
CA LYS A 91 2.58 -3.26 0.43
C LYS A 91 2.57 -4.22 -0.74
N LEU A 92 1.38 -4.49 -1.27
CA LEU A 92 1.27 -5.21 -2.53
C LEU A 92 1.85 -4.36 -3.68
N THR A 93 2.35 -5.05 -4.69
CA THR A 93 2.87 -4.44 -5.90
C THR A 93 2.33 -5.15 -7.15
N GLY A 94 2.36 -4.48 -8.28
CA GLY A 94 1.75 -4.97 -9.51
C GLY A 94 0.23 -4.76 -9.52
N ALA A 95 -0.47 -5.57 -10.29
CA ALA A 95 -1.93 -5.44 -10.48
C ALA A 95 -2.76 -5.92 -9.29
N GLY A 96 -2.18 -6.56 -8.29
CA GLY A 96 -2.89 -7.20 -7.19
C GLY A 96 -3.38 -8.62 -7.54
N PHE A 97 -4.41 -9.09 -6.84
CA PHE A 97 -5.07 -10.39 -7.09
C PHE A 97 -4.13 -11.62 -7.11
N GLY A 98 -3.13 -11.66 -6.22
CA GLY A 98 -2.20 -12.77 -6.10
C GLY A 98 -0.81 -12.51 -6.66
N GLY A 99 -0.45 -11.26 -6.88
CA GLY A 99 0.88 -10.83 -7.33
C GLY A 99 1.95 -11.00 -6.24
N ALA A 100 2.59 -9.90 -5.89
CA ALA A 100 3.67 -9.88 -4.91
C ALA A 100 3.52 -8.72 -3.93
N ILE A 101 4.32 -8.76 -2.87
CA ILE A 101 4.50 -7.61 -1.99
C ILE A 101 5.92 -7.07 -2.13
N VAL A 102 6.10 -5.81 -1.81
CA VAL A 102 7.40 -5.18 -1.59
C VAL A 102 7.50 -4.76 -0.14
N THR A 103 8.64 -5.05 0.48
CA THR A 103 8.87 -4.75 1.89
C THR A 103 10.15 -3.94 2.05
N LEU A 104 10.04 -2.85 2.78
CA LEU A 104 11.17 -2.02 3.17
C LEU A 104 11.65 -2.46 4.55
N VAL A 105 12.89 -2.89 4.64
CA VAL A 105 13.50 -3.39 5.88
C VAL A 105 14.97 -2.98 5.93
N LYS A 106 15.52 -2.88 7.12
CA LYS A 106 16.96 -2.63 7.30
C LYS A 106 17.76 -3.77 6.68
N LYS A 107 18.83 -3.41 5.96
CA LYS A 107 19.66 -4.36 5.21
C LYS A 107 20.14 -5.55 6.07
N GLU A 108 20.56 -5.28 7.29
CA GLU A 108 21.05 -6.29 8.23
C GLU A 108 19.97 -7.27 8.72
N LEU A 109 18.70 -6.96 8.52
CA LEU A 109 17.57 -7.78 8.96
C LEU A 109 16.93 -8.62 7.84
N VAL A 110 17.41 -8.51 6.61
CA VAL A 110 16.78 -9.16 5.44
C VAL A 110 16.70 -10.67 5.62
N GLU A 111 17.79 -11.34 6.00
CA GLU A 111 17.81 -12.79 6.14
C GLU A 111 16.92 -13.29 7.29
N GLU A 112 16.87 -12.55 8.39
CA GLU A 112 15.99 -12.86 9.52
C GLU A 112 14.52 -12.68 9.14
N LEU A 113 14.20 -11.64 8.39
CA LEU A 113 12.85 -11.41 7.87
C LEU A 113 12.40 -12.56 6.96
N LYS A 114 13.27 -13.01 6.05
CA LYS A 114 12.97 -14.16 5.18
C LYS A 114 12.61 -15.40 5.99
N LYS A 115 13.39 -15.72 7.02
CA LYS A 115 13.12 -16.86 7.91
C LYS A 115 11.79 -16.69 8.63
N TYR A 116 11.50 -15.51 9.12
CA TYR A 116 10.25 -15.21 9.81
C TYR A 116 9.03 -15.39 8.89
N ILE A 117 9.12 -14.87 7.67
CA ILE A 117 8.05 -15.01 6.67
C ILE A 117 7.83 -16.49 6.32
N LEU A 118 8.90 -17.25 6.06
CA LEU A 118 8.79 -18.67 5.73
C LEU A 118 8.19 -19.50 6.86
N ALA A 119 8.43 -19.13 8.11
CA ALA A 119 7.82 -19.79 9.26
C ALA A 119 6.30 -19.60 9.30
N GLY A 120 5.81 -18.41 8.91
CA GLY A 120 4.39 -18.10 8.89
C GLY A 120 3.70 -18.38 7.56
N TYR A 121 4.45 -18.43 6.47
CA TYR A 121 3.95 -18.69 5.12
C TYR A 121 4.99 -19.48 4.32
N PRO A 122 4.98 -20.84 4.46
CA PRO A 122 6.03 -21.70 3.87
C PRO A 122 6.16 -21.62 2.35
N ASP A 123 5.08 -21.28 1.65
CA ASP A 123 5.07 -21.21 0.19
C ASP A 123 5.60 -19.88 -0.35
N ALA A 124 6.04 -18.96 0.51
CA ALA A 124 6.60 -17.69 0.09
C ALA A 124 7.87 -17.88 -0.75
N LYS A 125 7.98 -17.11 -1.82
CA LYS A 125 9.16 -17.07 -2.69
C LYS A 125 9.74 -15.65 -2.67
N PHE A 126 11.06 -15.58 -2.69
CA PHE A 126 11.77 -14.29 -2.68
C PHE A 126 12.46 -14.07 -4.02
N ILE A 127 12.42 -12.83 -4.47
CA ILE A 127 13.06 -12.39 -5.72
C ILE A 127 14.34 -11.65 -5.40
#